data_94d733188be7a5e370dc47e8dba67d50
#
_entry.id   94d733188be7a5e370dc47e8dba67d50
#
_cell.length_a   1.000
_cell.length_b   1.000
_cell.length_c   1.000
_cell.angle_alpha   90.00
_cell.angle_beta   90.00
_cell.angle_gamma   90.00
#
_symmetry.space_group_name_H-M   'P 1'
#
loop_
_entity.id
_entity.type
_entity.pdbx_description
1 polymer ?
#
loop_
_entity_poly.entity_id
_entity_poly.type
_entity_poly.pdbx_seq_one_letter_code
_entity_poly.pdbx_strand_id
1 'polypeptide(L)'
;DPVMYVRRPGGIDLSRQRDVVNAVQTLNELQSGLLQDPEITTRISQYEMAFRMQMSVPELVDISKEPKEVLDLYGAKPGDGSFASNCLLARRLAERGVRFIQLYHRGWDHHGNVKGAMQTTSKLVDQGCGALIKDLKRSGLWEDTLILWGAEFGRTPMAQGSGRDHHIKGFSVWFAGGGIKGGTSYGATDELGYNAVKDVVHVNDLHATILHLMGIDHEKLTYRFQGRDFRLTDVHGKIIKPILS
;
A
#
# COMPACT_ATOMS: atom_id res chain seq x y z
N ASP A 1 -14.79 5.18 -12.24
CA ASP A 1 -14.62 3.92 -11.50
C ASP A 1 -13.22 3.86 -10.90
N PRO A 2 -13.07 3.53 -9.61
CA PRO A 2 -11.76 3.37 -8.98
C PRO A 2 -10.98 2.16 -9.52
N VAL A 3 -11.68 1.21 -10.12
CA VAL A 3 -11.09 0.06 -10.84
C VAL A 3 -11.62 0.05 -12.25
N MET A 4 -10.70 0.11 -13.23
CA MET A 4 -11.09 0.06 -14.65
C MET A 4 -11.72 -1.30 -14.99
N TYR A 5 -12.75 -1.26 -15.82
CA TYR A 5 -13.45 -2.46 -16.32
C TYR A 5 -14.10 -3.34 -15.25
N VAL A 6 -14.29 -2.83 -14.03
CA VAL A 6 -14.94 -3.60 -12.96
C VAL A 6 -16.46 -3.70 -13.17
N ARG A 7 -17.06 -2.76 -13.90
CA ARG A 7 -18.49 -2.81 -14.21
C ARG A 7 -18.79 -3.84 -15.28
N ARG A 8 -19.93 -4.49 -15.12
CA ARG A 8 -20.46 -5.38 -16.15
C ARG A 8 -20.81 -4.60 -17.42
N PRO A 9 -20.64 -5.22 -18.60
CA PRO A 9 -21.12 -4.63 -19.84
C PRO A 9 -22.64 -4.38 -19.79
N GLY A 10 -23.10 -3.32 -20.44
CA GLY A 10 -24.53 -3.00 -20.51
C GLY A 10 -25.34 -4.17 -21.12
N GLY A 11 -26.50 -4.45 -20.53
CA GLY A 11 -27.39 -5.52 -21.00
C GLY A 11 -27.01 -6.94 -20.58
N ILE A 12 -25.92 -7.13 -19.83
CA ILE A 12 -25.53 -8.43 -19.28
C ILE A 12 -25.83 -8.44 -17.78
N ASP A 13 -26.74 -9.30 -17.35
CA ASP A 13 -27.00 -9.55 -15.94
C ASP A 13 -25.94 -10.49 -15.32
N LEU A 14 -26.03 -10.69 -14.01
CA LEU A 14 -25.06 -11.51 -13.26
C LEU A 14 -25.07 -12.97 -13.71
N SER A 15 -26.26 -13.53 -13.99
CA SER A 15 -26.40 -14.93 -14.38
C SER A 15 -25.73 -15.16 -15.74
N ARG A 16 -26.04 -14.32 -16.72
CA ARG A 16 -25.41 -14.41 -18.05
C ARG A 16 -23.90 -14.24 -18.00
N GLN A 17 -23.42 -13.32 -17.14
CA GLN A 17 -21.98 -13.17 -17.00
C GLN A 17 -21.32 -14.39 -16.38
N ARG A 18 -21.94 -15.03 -15.37
CA ARG A 18 -21.47 -16.30 -14.82
C ARG A 18 -21.46 -17.39 -15.87
N ASP A 19 -22.49 -17.48 -16.70
CA ASP A 19 -22.57 -18.46 -17.79
C ASP A 19 -21.43 -18.27 -18.80
N VAL A 20 -21.10 -17.03 -19.15
CA VAL A 20 -19.96 -16.73 -20.02
C VAL A 20 -18.64 -17.16 -19.39
N VAL A 21 -18.42 -16.85 -18.10
CA VAL A 21 -17.20 -17.25 -17.38
C VAL A 21 -17.10 -18.78 -17.32
N ASN A 22 -18.19 -19.47 -17.00
CA ASN A 22 -18.22 -20.93 -16.97
C ASN A 22 -17.95 -21.54 -18.35
N ALA A 23 -18.52 -21.00 -19.43
CA ALA A 23 -18.26 -21.46 -20.78
C ALA A 23 -16.79 -21.27 -21.19
N VAL A 24 -16.21 -20.12 -20.89
CA VAL A 24 -14.78 -19.86 -21.14
C VAL A 24 -13.90 -20.81 -20.31
N GLN A 25 -14.26 -21.06 -19.06
CA GLN A 25 -13.57 -22.02 -18.21
C GLN A 25 -13.59 -23.43 -18.80
N THR A 26 -14.77 -23.90 -19.20
CA THR A 26 -14.92 -25.24 -19.84
C THR A 26 -14.08 -25.37 -21.10
N LEU A 27 -14.08 -24.35 -21.97
CA LEU A 27 -13.25 -24.34 -23.17
C LEU A 27 -11.75 -24.39 -22.86
N ASN A 28 -11.31 -23.61 -21.87
CA ASN A 28 -9.91 -23.62 -21.44
C ASN A 28 -9.51 -24.96 -20.81
N GLU A 29 -10.39 -25.60 -20.04
CA GLU A 29 -10.16 -26.94 -19.46
C GLU A 29 -10.01 -28.01 -20.54
N LEU A 30 -10.84 -27.99 -21.57
CA LEU A 30 -10.71 -28.86 -22.73
C LEU A 30 -9.38 -28.65 -23.46
N GLN A 31 -8.99 -27.38 -23.65
CA GLN A 31 -7.73 -27.01 -24.27
C GLN A 31 -6.53 -27.42 -23.42
N SER A 32 -6.60 -27.25 -22.10
CA SER A 32 -5.57 -27.69 -21.16
C SER A 32 -5.31 -29.18 -21.20
N GLY A 33 -6.39 -29.97 -21.29
CA GLY A 33 -6.30 -31.43 -21.45
C GLY A 33 -5.57 -31.86 -22.72
N LEU A 34 -5.66 -31.04 -23.79
CA LEU A 34 -5.01 -31.32 -25.08
C LEU A 34 -3.55 -30.82 -25.13
N LEU A 35 -3.29 -29.60 -24.63
CA LEU A 35 -2.02 -28.94 -24.80
C LEU A 35 -1.08 -29.06 -23.60
N GLN A 36 -1.60 -29.41 -22.41
CA GLN A 36 -0.86 -29.48 -21.14
C GLN A 36 -0.04 -28.21 -20.82
N ASP A 37 -0.56 -27.02 -21.23
CA ASP A 37 0.10 -25.75 -21.04
C ASP A 37 -0.31 -25.12 -19.68
N PRO A 38 0.63 -24.88 -18.74
CA PRO A 38 0.35 -24.28 -17.43
C PRO A 38 -0.26 -22.87 -17.52
N GLU A 39 -0.03 -22.12 -18.61
CA GLU A 39 -0.60 -20.80 -18.81
C GLU A 39 -2.13 -20.83 -18.90
N ILE A 40 -2.71 -21.93 -19.39
CA ILE A 40 -4.15 -22.10 -19.49
C ILE A 40 -4.79 -22.11 -18.08
N THR A 41 -4.20 -22.83 -17.13
CA THR A 41 -4.66 -22.86 -15.73
C THR A 41 -4.57 -21.46 -15.08
N THR A 42 -3.49 -20.74 -15.37
CA THR A 42 -3.32 -19.35 -14.91
C THR A 42 -4.43 -18.45 -15.47
N ARG A 43 -4.75 -18.58 -16.75
CA ARG A 43 -5.82 -17.84 -17.43
C ARG A 43 -7.20 -18.11 -16.84
N ILE A 44 -7.53 -19.38 -16.56
CA ILE A 44 -8.76 -19.77 -15.87
C ILE A 44 -8.87 -19.05 -14.52
N SER A 45 -7.81 -19.09 -13.72
CA SER A 45 -7.75 -18.42 -12.42
C SER A 45 -7.92 -16.89 -12.53
N GLN A 46 -7.39 -16.26 -13.58
CA GLN A 46 -7.53 -14.84 -13.84
C GLN A 46 -8.99 -14.45 -14.17
N TYR A 47 -9.69 -15.22 -15.00
CA TYR A 47 -11.11 -14.98 -15.30
C TYR A 47 -12.00 -15.10 -14.06
N GLU A 48 -11.79 -16.12 -13.25
CA GLU A 48 -12.53 -16.29 -11.99
C GLU A 48 -12.23 -15.14 -11.01
N MET A 49 -10.98 -14.73 -10.90
CA MET A 49 -10.60 -13.57 -10.07
C MET A 49 -11.28 -12.29 -10.56
N ALA A 50 -11.25 -12.01 -11.87
CA ALA A 50 -11.91 -10.84 -12.44
C ALA A 50 -13.41 -10.85 -12.16
N PHE A 51 -14.07 -12.00 -12.29
CA PHE A 51 -15.48 -12.13 -11.95
C PHE A 51 -15.76 -11.83 -10.46
N ARG A 52 -14.97 -12.41 -9.56
CA ARG A 52 -15.10 -12.13 -8.10
C ARG A 52 -14.88 -10.65 -7.78
N MET A 53 -13.91 -10.01 -8.43
CA MET A 53 -13.68 -8.58 -8.27
C MET A 53 -14.90 -7.75 -8.72
N GLN A 54 -15.52 -8.10 -9.84
CA GLN A 54 -16.74 -7.42 -10.33
C GLN A 54 -17.92 -7.54 -9.36
N MET A 55 -17.92 -8.58 -8.52
CA MET A 55 -18.94 -8.77 -7.49
C MET A 55 -18.64 -7.96 -6.23
N SER A 56 -17.39 -7.92 -5.77
CA SER A 56 -17.01 -7.40 -4.46
C SER A 56 -16.56 -5.93 -4.47
N VAL A 57 -15.91 -5.48 -5.56
CA VAL A 57 -15.35 -4.12 -5.61
C VAL A 57 -16.40 -3.02 -5.55
N PRO A 58 -17.56 -3.09 -6.25
CA PRO A 58 -18.57 -2.04 -6.17
C PRO A 58 -19.07 -1.79 -4.75
N GLU A 59 -19.28 -2.86 -3.97
CA GLU A 59 -19.66 -2.75 -2.56
C GLU A 59 -18.53 -2.19 -1.70
N LEU A 60 -17.30 -2.63 -1.93
CA LEU A 60 -16.13 -2.16 -1.21
C LEU A 60 -15.93 -0.65 -1.34
N VAL A 61 -16.04 -0.12 -2.57
CA VAL A 61 -15.75 1.30 -2.86
C VAL A 61 -16.90 2.23 -2.51
N ASP A 62 -18.10 1.70 -2.31
CA ASP A 62 -19.26 2.48 -1.88
C ASP A 62 -19.20 2.74 -0.37
N ILE A 63 -18.66 3.91 0.00
CA ILE A 63 -18.60 4.36 1.38
C ILE A 63 -19.90 5.07 1.85
N SER A 64 -20.91 5.19 1.00
CA SER A 64 -22.17 5.87 1.35
C SER A 64 -22.94 5.16 2.47
N LYS A 65 -22.65 3.86 2.67
CA LYS A 65 -23.27 3.04 3.71
C LYS A 65 -22.51 3.05 5.05
N GLU A 66 -21.37 3.72 5.11
CA GLU A 66 -20.64 3.88 6.38
C GLU A 66 -21.42 4.75 7.35
N PRO A 67 -21.38 4.44 8.66
CA PRO A 67 -21.98 5.29 9.68
C PRO A 67 -21.47 6.73 9.59
N LYS A 68 -22.36 7.68 9.87
CA LYS A 68 -22.00 9.11 9.83
C LYS A 68 -20.78 9.43 10.71
N GLU A 69 -20.70 8.82 11.88
CA GLU A 69 -19.60 8.98 12.83
C GLU A 69 -18.26 8.54 12.26
N VAL A 70 -18.25 7.52 11.39
CA VAL A 70 -17.05 7.04 10.68
C VAL A 70 -16.68 8.03 9.60
N LEU A 71 -17.63 8.47 8.78
CA LEU A 71 -17.39 9.49 7.75
C LEU A 71 -16.84 10.79 8.36
N ASP A 72 -17.43 11.24 9.46
CA ASP A 72 -16.99 12.45 10.19
C ASP A 72 -15.58 12.26 10.80
N LEU A 73 -15.28 11.09 11.34
CA LEU A 73 -13.95 10.76 11.90
C LEU A 73 -12.85 10.93 10.84
N TYR A 74 -13.07 10.40 9.65
CA TYR A 74 -12.13 10.52 8.54
C TYR A 74 -12.17 11.90 7.88
N GLY A 75 -13.27 12.62 7.96
CA GLY A 75 -13.55 13.79 7.14
C GLY A 75 -13.85 13.43 5.68
N ALA A 76 -14.32 12.19 5.45
CA ALA A 76 -14.60 11.65 4.13
C ALA A 76 -16.04 11.91 3.70
N LYS A 77 -16.26 12.09 2.41
CA LYS A 77 -17.60 12.18 1.82
C LYS A 77 -17.71 11.23 0.64
N PRO A 78 -18.86 10.53 0.49
CA PRO A 78 -19.07 9.65 -0.64
C PRO A 78 -18.81 10.37 -1.98
N GLY A 79 -17.92 9.83 -2.80
CA GLY A 79 -17.61 10.34 -4.13
C GLY A 79 -16.67 11.56 -4.19
N ASP A 80 -16.10 12.03 -3.08
CA ASP A 80 -15.22 13.22 -3.05
C ASP A 80 -13.80 12.95 -3.57
N GLY A 81 -13.39 11.68 -3.69
CA GLY A 81 -12.04 11.29 -4.15
C GLY A 81 -10.90 11.81 -3.27
N SER A 82 -11.18 12.21 -2.03
CA SER A 82 -10.21 12.76 -1.10
C SER A 82 -9.24 11.67 -0.60
N PHE A 83 -8.08 12.11 -0.05
CA PHE A 83 -7.17 11.19 0.62
C PHE A 83 -7.82 10.58 1.88
N ALA A 84 -8.69 11.30 2.55
CA ALA A 84 -9.49 10.81 3.66
C ALA A 84 -10.38 9.63 3.25
N SER A 85 -11.06 9.72 2.11
CA SER A 85 -11.84 8.62 1.54
C SER A 85 -10.94 7.43 1.17
N ASN A 86 -9.73 7.67 0.65
CA ASN A 86 -8.76 6.60 0.38
C ASN A 86 -8.29 5.91 1.66
N CYS A 87 -8.08 6.63 2.76
CA CYS A 87 -7.77 6.05 4.06
C CYS A 87 -8.92 5.16 4.58
N LEU A 88 -10.16 5.60 4.43
CA LEU A 88 -11.34 4.79 4.79
C LEU A 88 -11.45 3.53 3.92
N LEU A 89 -11.18 3.63 2.61
CA LEU A 89 -11.10 2.47 1.72
C LEU A 89 -9.98 1.51 2.12
N ALA A 90 -8.83 2.00 2.57
CA ALA A 90 -7.74 1.16 3.07
C ALA A 90 -8.17 0.33 4.29
N ARG A 91 -8.90 0.91 5.25
CA ARG A 91 -9.48 0.18 6.37
C ARG A 91 -10.44 -0.93 5.88
N ARG A 92 -11.34 -0.61 4.94
CA ARG A 92 -12.27 -1.58 4.36
C ARG A 92 -11.59 -2.72 3.60
N LEU A 93 -10.48 -2.42 2.94
CA LEU A 93 -9.63 -3.42 2.29
C LEU A 93 -8.95 -4.34 3.32
N ALA A 94 -8.41 -3.75 4.40
CA ALA A 94 -7.78 -4.51 5.49
C ALA A 94 -8.79 -5.47 6.16
N GLU A 95 -10.02 -5.02 6.43
CA GLU A 95 -11.11 -5.86 6.96
C GLU A 95 -11.44 -7.05 6.07
N ARG A 96 -11.20 -6.94 4.77
CA ARG A 96 -11.39 -8.02 3.78
C ARG A 96 -10.15 -8.87 3.54
N GLY A 97 -9.11 -8.68 4.35
CA GLY A 97 -7.89 -9.47 4.30
C GLY A 97 -6.96 -9.12 3.12
N VAL A 98 -7.09 -7.94 2.53
CA VAL A 98 -6.12 -7.47 1.53
C VAL A 98 -4.80 -7.19 2.22
N ARG A 99 -3.76 -7.96 1.86
CA ARG A 99 -2.49 -8.00 2.58
C ARG A 99 -1.56 -6.83 2.29
N PHE A 100 -1.67 -6.21 1.12
CA PHE A 100 -0.82 -5.08 0.72
C PHE A 100 -1.67 -3.97 0.13
N ILE A 101 -1.64 -2.80 0.78
CA ILE A 101 -2.45 -1.64 0.40
C ILE A 101 -1.52 -0.45 0.28
N GLN A 102 -1.56 0.23 -0.85
CA GLN A 102 -0.73 1.41 -1.11
C GLN A 102 -1.62 2.63 -1.34
N LEU A 103 -1.39 3.69 -0.56
CA LEU A 103 -2.04 4.98 -0.71
C LEU A 103 -1.03 6.00 -1.21
N TYR A 104 -1.39 6.73 -2.25
CA TYR A 104 -0.55 7.79 -2.80
C TYR A 104 -1.20 9.15 -2.56
N HIS A 105 -0.41 10.10 -2.10
CA HIS A 105 -0.78 11.50 -2.03
C HIS A 105 0.27 12.34 -2.75
N ARG A 106 -0.16 13.08 -3.77
CA ARG A 106 0.71 13.94 -4.59
C ARG A 106 0.96 15.30 -3.96
N GLY A 107 1.92 16.03 -4.49
CA GLY A 107 2.10 17.46 -4.18
C GLY A 107 3.06 17.72 -3.04
N TRP A 108 4.03 16.83 -2.76
CA TRP A 108 5.07 17.00 -1.75
C TRP A 108 6.40 17.51 -2.29
N ASP A 109 6.50 17.70 -3.60
CA ASP A 109 7.71 18.19 -4.29
C ASP A 109 7.83 19.71 -4.24
N HIS A 110 8.14 20.23 -3.07
CA HIS A 110 8.11 21.67 -2.77
C HIS A 110 9.44 22.37 -3.09
N HIS A 111 9.73 22.60 -4.38
CA HIS A 111 10.87 23.41 -4.82
C HIS A 111 10.68 24.92 -4.62
N GLY A 112 9.50 25.36 -4.25
CA GLY A 112 9.17 26.74 -3.89
C GLY A 112 8.07 26.81 -2.84
N ASN A 113 7.99 27.94 -2.12
CA ASN A 113 6.97 28.20 -1.10
C ASN A 113 6.74 27.03 -0.13
N VAL A 114 7.82 26.39 0.34
CA VAL A 114 7.74 25.17 1.17
C VAL A 114 6.85 25.35 2.39
N LYS A 115 6.87 26.52 3.04
CA LYS A 115 6.07 26.79 4.23
C LYS A 115 4.56 26.73 3.95
N GLY A 116 4.09 27.46 2.94
CA GLY A 116 2.66 27.49 2.59
C GLY A 116 2.18 26.18 1.96
N ALA A 117 2.99 25.61 1.06
CA ALA A 117 2.70 24.35 0.42
C ALA A 117 2.60 23.19 1.44
N MET A 118 3.55 23.11 2.39
CA MET A 118 3.53 22.09 3.44
C MET A 118 2.29 22.21 4.34
N GLN A 119 1.90 23.43 4.72
CA GLN A 119 0.67 23.63 5.50
C GLN A 119 -0.58 23.14 4.76
N THR A 120 -0.66 23.38 3.47
CA THR A 120 -1.78 22.94 2.63
C THR A 120 -1.79 21.42 2.49
N THR A 121 -0.66 20.85 2.10
CA THR A 121 -0.55 19.41 1.84
C THR A 121 -0.77 18.59 3.10
N SER A 122 -0.19 19.03 4.24
CA SER A 122 -0.38 18.32 5.52
C SER A 122 -1.83 18.27 5.96
N LYS A 123 -2.59 19.37 5.79
CA LYS A 123 -4.02 19.39 6.13
C LYS A 123 -4.86 18.41 5.33
N LEU A 124 -4.45 18.09 4.10
CA LEU A 124 -5.18 17.13 3.25
C LEU A 124 -5.04 15.69 3.72
N VAL A 125 -3.97 15.37 4.45
CA VAL A 125 -3.66 13.99 4.85
C VAL A 125 -3.83 13.72 6.34
N ASP A 126 -3.68 14.74 7.18
CA ASP A 126 -3.58 14.61 8.65
C ASP A 126 -4.79 13.91 9.26
N GLN A 127 -6.00 14.42 8.98
CA GLN A 127 -7.23 13.85 9.54
C GLN A 127 -7.44 12.40 9.09
N GLY A 128 -7.26 12.10 7.80
CA GLY A 128 -7.44 10.76 7.26
C GLY A 128 -6.46 9.73 7.85
N CYS A 129 -5.19 10.10 8.01
CA CYS A 129 -4.18 9.25 8.64
C CYS A 129 -4.49 9.00 10.12
N GLY A 130 -4.80 10.07 10.86
CA GLY A 130 -5.15 9.95 12.28
C GLY A 130 -6.42 9.12 12.50
N ALA A 131 -7.41 9.24 11.61
CA ALA A 131 -8.63 8.46 11.62
C ALA A 131 -8.34 6.97 11.34
N LEU A 132 -7.53 6.66 10.35
CA LEU A 132 -7.15 5.29 10.00
C LEU A 132 -6.52 4.57 11.20
N ILE A 133 -5.57 5.21 11.89
CA ILE A 133 -4.92 4.64 13.09
C ILE A 133 -5.96 4.38 14.20
N LYS A 134 -6.85 5.34 14.47
CA LYS A 134 -7.88 5.20 15.48
C LYS A 134 -8.86 4.08 15.14
N ASP A 135 -9.25 3.99 13.89
CA ASP A 135 -10.24 3.02 13.42
C ASP A 135 -9.67 1.60 13.40
N LEU A 136 -8.42 1.40 12.98
CA LEU A 136 -7.73 0.11 13.06
C LEU A 136 -7.61 -0.38 14.51
N LYS A 137 -7.33 0.52 15.45
CA LYS A 137 -7.32 0.18 16.89
C LYS A 137 -8.70 -0.23 17.39
N ARG A 138 -9.75 0.51 16.99
CA ARG A 138 -11.14 0.25 17.40
C ARG A 138 -11.68 -1.06 16.82
N SER A 139 -11.31 -1.38 15.58
CA SER A 139 -11.76 -2.59 14.89
C SER A 139 -10.95 -3.85 15.24
N GLY A 140 -9.91 -3.74 16.07
CA GLY A 140 -9.06 -4.88 16.45
C GLY A 140 -8.06 -5.30 15.36
N LEU A 141 -7.89 -4.50 14.31
CA LEU A 141 -6.96 -4.80 13.20
C LEU A 141 -5.54 -4.26 13.43
N TRP A 142 -5.33 -3.51 14.53
CA TRP A 142 -4.08 -2.80 14.79
C TRP A 142 -2.86 -3.71 14.89
N GLU A 143 -2.99 -4.82 15.59
CA GLU A 143 -1.88 -5.75 15.83
C GLU A 143 -1.49 -6.54 14.57
N ASP A 144 -2.42 -6.68 13.62
CA ASP A 144 -2.22 -7.39 12.36
C ASP A 144 -1.97 -6.44 11.17
N THR A 145 -1.87 -5.14 11.42
CA THR A 145 -1.69 -4.14 10.36
C THR A 145 -0.45 -3.30 10.59
N LEU A 146 0.55 -3.45 9.71
CA LEU A 146 1.70 -2.57 9.66
C LEU A 146 1.39 -1.35 8.80
N ILE A 147 1.56 -0.16 9.35
CA ILE A 147 1.47 1.11 8.62
C ILE A 147 2.88 1.65 8.41
N LEU A 148 3.21 1.96 7.17
CA LEU A 148 4.41 2.68 6.78
C LEU A 148 4.01 4.01 6.15
N TRP A 149 4.58 5.10 6.64
CA TRP A 149 4.56 6.40 6.00
C TRP A 149 5.97 6.75 5.52
N GLY A 150 6.10 7.09 4.26
CA GLY A 150 7.38 7.46 3.67
C GLY A 150 7.22 8.21 2.37
N ALA A 151 8.33 8.63 1.84
CA ALA A 151 8.47 9.19 0.50
C ALA A 151 9.63 8.46 -0.21
N GLU A 152 9.83 8.76 -1.47
CA GLU A 152 10.89 8.16 -2.32
C GLU A 152 12.30 8.54 -1.82
N PHE A 153 12.45 9.73 -1.24
CA PHE A 153 13.65 10.26 -0.59
C PHE A 153 13.26 11.43 0.31
N GLY A 154 14.24 12.10 0.92
CA GLY A 154 14.05 13.29 1.74
C GLY A 154 14.21 14.59 0.98
N ARG A 155 14.30 15.68 1.74
CA ARG A 155 14.56 17.03 1.23
C ARG A 155 15.80 17.60 1.89
N THR A 156 16.58 18.38 1.13
CA THR A 156 17.80 18.99 1.65
C THR A 156 17.51 19.91 2.84
N PRO A 157 18.39 19.92 3.87
CA PRO A 157 18.27 20.89 4.95
C PRO A 157 18.53 22.32 4.46
N MET A 158 19.26 22.48 3.36
CA MET A 158 19.55 23.76 2.73
C MET A 158 18.41 24.21 1.82
N ALA A 159 18.23 25.52 1.71
CA ALA A 159 17.22 26.10 0.85
C ALA A 159 17.57 25.99 -0.63
N GLN A 160 16.56 25.74 -1.45
CA GLN A 160 16.56 25.93 -2.89
C GLN A 160 15.52 27.03 -3.18
N GLY A 161 15.97 28.28 -3.33
CA GLY A 161 15.04 29.40 -3.35
C GLY A 161 14.17 29.46 -2.08
N SER A 162 12.86 29.43 -2.22
CA SER A 162 11.90 29.32 -1.10
C SER A 162 11.43 27.88 -0.81
N GLY A 163 12.05 26.90 -1.42
CA GLY A 163 11.75 25.47 -1.28
C GLY A 163 12.94 24.64 -0.81
N ARG A 164 12.90 23.35 -1.12
CA ARG A 164 13.93 22.35 -0.82
C ARG A 164 14.18 21.46 -2.02
N ASP A 165 15.42 21.03 -2.20
CA ASP A 165 15.79 20.06 -3.24
C ASP A 165 15.68 18.62 -2.74
N HIS A 166 15.79 17.68 -3.66
CA HIS A 166 15.83 16.24 -3.41
C HIS A 166 17.06 15.82 -2.62
N HIS A 167 16.90 14.91 -1.67
CA HIS A 167 17.99 14.47 -0.82
C HIS A 167 17.92 12.98 -0.48
N ILE A 168 18.91 12.24 -0.93
CA ILE A 168 18.96 10.77 -0.77
C ILE A 168 19.83 10.31 0.42
N LYS A 169 20.63 11.21 1.02
CA LYS A 169 21.63 10.82 2.04
C LYS A 169 21.06 10.74 3.46
N GLY A 170 19.88 11.27 3.67
CA GLY A 170 19.21 11.20 4.97
C GLY A 170 17.75 11.62 4.84
N PHE A 171 16.84 10.75 5.29
CA PHE A 171 15.41 11.03 5.37
C PHE A 171 14.78 10.14 6.44
N SER A 172 13.57 10.51 6.85
CA SER A 172 12.82 9.78 7.86
C SER A 172 11.62 9.10 7.25
N VAL A 173 11.33 7.91 7.76
CA VAL A 173 10.06 7.22 7.58
C VAL A 173 9.50 6.90 8.97
N TRP A 174 8.19 6.69 9.10
CA TRP A 174 7.68 6.17 10.35
C TRP A 174 6.82 4.92 10.13
N PHE A 175 6.83 4.08 11.13
CA PHE A 175 6.05 2.87 11.23
C PHE A 175 5.07 2.94 12.39
N ALA A 176 3.95 2.24 12.24
CA ALA A 176 2.97 2.06 13.31
C ALA A 176 2.24 0.73 13.16
N GLY A 177 1.72 0.21 14.27
CA GLY A 177 0.95 -1.05 14.29
C GLY A 177 1.80 -2.30 14.31
N GLY A 178 1.32 -3.35 13.71
CA GLY A 178 1.76 -4.73 13.81
C GLY A 178 3.24 -4.98 13.98
N GLY A 179 3.65 -5.44 15.17
CA GLY A 179 5.01 -5.83 15.49
C GLY A 179 6.03 -4.69 15.67
N ILE A 180 5.59 -3.42 15.66
CA ILE A 180 6.46 -2.25 15.83
C ILE A 180 6.41 -1.72 17.25
N LYS A 181 7.58 -1.48 17.84
CA LYS A 181 7.73 -0.83 19.13
C LYS A 181 7.43 0.66 19.02
N GLY A 182 6.23 1.05 19.44
CA GLY A 182 5.78 2.45 19.38
C GLY A 182 6.56 3.38 20.31
N GLY A 183 6.58 4.69 19.98
CA GLY A 183 7.20 5.73 20.80
C GLY A 183 8.72 5.73 20.78
N THR A 184 9.35 5.09 19.81
CA THR A 184 10.81 5.02 19.65
C THR A 184 11.28 5.74 18.40
N SER A 185 12.52 6.24 18.44
CA SER A 185 13.24 6.71 17.26
C SER A 185 14.52 5.89 17.09
N TYR A 186 14.86 5.54 15.86
CA TYR A 186 16.03 4.76 15.52
C TYR A 186 16.80 5.42 14.37
N GLY A 187 18.11 5.54 14.55
CA GLY A 187 18.96 6.29 13.64
C GLY A 187 18.98 7.79 13.90
N ALA A 188 20.02 8.45 13.42
CA ALA A 188 20.12 9.91 13.45
C ALA A 188 20.97 10.43 12.29
N THR A 189 20.71 11.67 11.93
CA THR A 189 21.56 12.44 11.00
C THR A 189 22.68 13.19 11.76
N ASP A 190 23.62 13.73 11.00
CA ASP A 190 24.56 14.74 11.49
C ASP A 190 23.83 16.01 11.97
N GLU A 191 24.55 16.93 12.60
CA GLU A 191 23.99 18.16 13.17
C GLU A 191 23.31 19.05 12.14
N LEU A 192 23.70 18.95 10.88
CA LEU A 192 23.10 19.71 9.78
C LEU A 192 21.89 19.00 9.14
N GLY A 193 21.63 17.74 9.52
CA GLY A 193 20.57 16.94 8.90
C GLY A 193 20.93 16.47 7.48
N TYR A 194 22.23 16.46 7.13
CA TYR A 194 22.67 16.20 5.76
C TYR A 194 23.00 14.73 5.49
N ASN A 195 23.64 14.04 6.42
CA ASN A 195 23.97 12.62 6.27
C ASN A 195 23.40 11.81 7.42
N ALA A 196 22.91 10.62 7.13
CA ALA A 196 22.62 9.63 8.17
C ALA A 196 23.96 9.13 8.74
N VAL A 197 24.20 9.25 10.06
CA VAL A 197 25.49 8.95 10.69
C VAL A 197 25.42 7.98 11.87
N LYS A 198 24.26 7.80 12.48
CA LYS A 198 24.06 6.88 13.59
C LYS A 198 22.97 5.87 13.24
N ASP A 199 23.24 4.60 13.52
CA ASP A 199 22.28 3.50 13.27
C ASP A 199 21.65 3.60 11.88
N VAL A 200 22.51 3.75 10.87
CA VAL A 200 22.11 4.01 9.49
C VAL A 200 21.32 2.84 8.95
N VAL A 201 20.13 3.11 8.41
CA VAL A 201 19.25 2.14 7.78
C VAL A 201 19.31 2.31 6.27
N HIS A 202 19.68 1.27 5.55
CA HIS A 202 19.58 1.23 4.10
C HIS A 202 18.16 0.80 3.68
N VAL A 203 17.75 1.19 2.47
CA VAL A 203 16.44 0.80 1.94
C VAL A 203 16.22 -0.72 1.93
N ASN A 204 17.27 -1.49 1.70
CA ASN A 204 17.19 -2.96 1.76
C ASN A 204 16.94 -3.47 3.18
N ASP A 205 17.44 -2.79 4.22
CA ASP A 205 17.17 -3.14 5.63
C ASP A 205 15.72 -2.85 5.99
N LEU A 206 15.18 -1.72 5.46
CA LEU A 206 13.77 -1.36 5.58
C LEU A 206 12.89 -2.47 4.99
N HIS A 207 13.15 -2.89 3.74
CA HIS A 207 12.38 -3.93 3.08
C HIS A 207 12.55 -5.31 3.74
N ALA A 208 13.77 -5.66 4.20
CA ALA A 208 13.98 -6.90 4.97
C ALA A 208 13.13 -6.93 6.25
N THR A 209 13.02 -5.78 6.92
CA THR A 209 12.22 -5.64 8.14
C THR A 209 10.73 -5.75 7.85
N ILE A 210 10.24 -5.12 6.77
CA ILE A 210 8.84 -5.25 6.33
C ILE A 210 8.52 -6.71 6.02
N LEU A 211 9.36 -7.40 5.24
CA LEU A 211 9.16 -8.81 4.91
C LEU A 211 9.14 -9.68 6.16
N HIS A 212 10.06 -9.43 7.10
CA HIS A 212 10.08 -10.13 8.39
C HIS A 212 8.77 -9.97 9.17
N LEU A 213 8.23 -8.76 9.27
CA LEU A 213 6.94 -8.48 9.92
C LEU A 213 5.76 -9.13 9.19
N MET A 214 5.88 -9.37 7.88
CA MET A 214 4.91 -10.15 7.10
C MET A 214 5.09 -11.66 7.23
N GLY A 215 6.03 -12.14 8.07
CA GLY A 215 6.34 -13.56 8.23
C GLY A 215 7.13 -14.17 7.08
N ILE A 216 7.74 -13.34 6.25
CA ILE A 216 8.51 -13.76 5.06
C ILE A 216 10.00 -13.64 5.33
N ASP A 217 10.72 -14.75 5.16
CA ASP A 217 12.19 -14.75 5.16
C ASP A 217 12.70 -14.16 3.83
N HIS A 218 13.24 -12.95 3.90
CA HIS A 218 13.71 -12.22 2.72
C HIS A 218 14.91 -12.87 2.03
N GLU A 219 15.65 -13.74 2.73
CA GLU A 219 16.77 -14.47 2.14
C GLU A 219 16.33 -15.67 1.33
N LYS A 220 15.14 -16.25 1.66
CA LYS A 220 14.54 -17.37 0.96
C LYS A 220 13.56 -16.95 -0.13
N LEU A 221 13.05 -15.72 -0.06
CA LEU A 221 12.17 -15.18 -1.09
C LEU A 221 13.00 -14.77 -2.31
N THR A 222 13.09 -15.68 -3.28
CA THR A 222 13.87 -15.48 -4.49
C THR A 222 13.00 -15.50 -5.74
N TYR A 223 13.46 -14.80 -6.76
CA TYR A 223 12.92 -14.84 -8.11
C TYR A 223 14.01 -15.31 -9.08
N ARG A 224 13.75 -16.41 -9.80
CA ARG A 224 14.71 -16.95 -10.76
C ARG A 224 14.63 -16.22 -12.09
N PHE A 225 15.74 -15.61 -12.48
CA PHE A 225 15.86 -14.93 -13.77
C PHE A 225 17.24 -15.22 -14.40
N GLN A 226 17.24 -15.61 -15.66
CA GLN A 226 18.48 -15.95 -16.42
C GLN A 226 19.42 -16.91 -15.68
N GLY A 227 18.84 -17.93 -15.00
CA GLY A 227 19.61 -18.95 -14.28
C GLY A 227 20.10 -18.57 -12.89
N ARG A 228 19.90 -17.33 -12.44
CA ARG A 228 20.26 -16.84 -11.11
C ARG A 228 19.00 -16.61 -10.26
N ASP A 229 19.08 -16.92 -8.98
CA ASP A 229 18.05 -16.59 -8.00
C ASP A 229 18.34 -15.21 -7.37
N PHE A 230 17.43 -14.27 -7.58
CA PHE A 230 17.53 -12.91 -7.06
C PHE A 230 16.62 -12.75 -5.85
N ARG A 231 17.11 -12.12 -4.79
CA ARG A 231 16.32 -11.67 -3.65
C ARG A 231 15.82 -10.24 -3.89
N LEU A 232 14.68 -9.86 -3.32
CA LEU A 232 14.20 -8.47 -3.34
C LEU A 232 15.15 -7.50 -2.64
N THR A 233 15.90 -7.99 -1.66
CA THR A 233 16.91 -7.24 -0.90
C THR A 233 18.32 -7.36 -1.48
N ASP A 234 18.47 -7.98 -2.63
CA ASP A 234 19.73 -8.33 -3.26
C ASP A 234 20.67 -9.09 -2.29
N VAL A 235 21.93 -8.71 -2.20
CA VAL A 235 22.90 -9.30 -1.24
C VAL A 235 22.91 -8.59 0.13
N HIS A 236 22.00 -7.61 0.31
CA HIS A 236 21.89 -6.77 1.49
C HIS A 236 20.63 -7.12 2.29
N GLY A 237 20.27 -6.26 3.23
CA GLY A 237 19.07 -6.36 4.04
C GLY A 237 19.34 -6.96 5.42
N LYS A 238 19.31 -6.09 6.43
CA LYS A 238 19.40 -6.49 7.85
C LYS A 238 18.08 -6.11 8.51
N ILE A 239 17.51 -7.05 9.25
CA ILE A 239 16.31 -6.77 10.05
C ILE A 239 16.66 -5.77 11.15
N ILE A 240 15.91 -4.68 11.24
CA ILE A 240 16.12 -3.60 12.22
C ILE A 240 15.47 -4.01 13.55
N LYS A 241 16.11 -4.96 14.25
CA LYS A 241 15.57 -5.54 15.50
C LYS A 241 15.19 -4.51 16.58
N PRO A 242 15.92 -3.38 16.78
CA PRO A 242 15.60 -2.43 17.84
C PRO A 242 14.23 -1.75 17.73
N ILE A 243 13.60 -1.75 16.55
CA ILE A 243 12.27 -1.17 16.34
C ILE A 243 11.13 -2.20 16.46
N LEU A 244 11.46 -3.47 16.66
CA LEU A 244 10.47 -4.55 16.80
C LEU A 244 10.02 -4.68 18.26
N SER A 245 8.73 -5.03 18.45
CA SER A 245 8.10 -5.28 19.76
C SER A 245 8.32 -6.71 20.25
#